data_0e0a18524fa80570b615b66748d52ed8
#
_entry.id   0e0a18524fa80570b615b66748d52ed8
#
_cell.length_a   1.000
_cell.length_b   1.000
_cell.length_c   1.000
_cell.angle_alpha   90.00
_cell.angle_beta   90.00
_cell.angle_gamma   90.00
#
_symmetry.space_group_name_H-M   'P 1'
#
loop_
_entity.id
_entity.type
_entity.pdbx_description
1 polymer ?
#
loop_
_entity_poly.entity_id
_entity_poly.type
_entity_poly.pdbx_seq_one_letter_code
_entity_poly.pdbx_strand_id
1 'polypeptide(L)'
;MNILRFFIIVPLLMLASLWASRSVNQVRGVMVVGSSILLALSVYLTIDYIELRQAGATGEMLFTASTVWYAPLHICYSVGVDGISVAMLLLSSIIVFTGTFASWKLQPLTKEYFMWFTLLSVGVFGFFVSTDLFTMFMFYEVALIPMYLLIGVWGSGRKEYAAMKLTLMLMGGSAFLLIGILGIFYGAGGETMNLLEIAKLHIPHEMQRIFFPLIFLGFGVLGALFPFHTWSPDGHASAPTAVSMLHAGVLMKLGGYGCFRVAMYLMPEGAAMWGDVFLILTTISVVYGAFSAVVQTDLKYINAYSSVSHCGLVLFALLMMTRTSCTGAILQMLSHGLMTALFFALIGMIYGRTHTRDVRLMGGLMKIMPFLAVGYVIAGLANLGLPGLSGFVAEMTVFVGSFQNDDTFHRVCTLVATTSIVITAVYILRVVGKILYGKVLNPEHLKLTDATWDERVAVICLIACVAGLGMAPFWISDLISNSVEPIISQLLN
;
A
#
# COMPACT_ATOMS: atom_id res chain seq x y z
N MET A 1 8.00 25.27 -12.84
CA MET A 1 8.47 23.87 -12.65
C MET A 1 7.30 23.06 -12.13
N ASN A 2 7.05 21.86 -12.67
CA ASN A 2 5.89 21.06 -12.28
C ASN A 2 6.03 20.55 -10.83
N ILE A 3 5.00 20.69 -10.00
CA ILE A 3 4.98 20.29 -8.59
C ILE A 3 5.30 18.79 -8.39
N LEU A 4 4.89 17.92 -9.31
CA LEU A 4 5.11 16.49 -9.21
C LEU A 4 6.59 16.08 -9.24
N ARG A 5 7.44 16.89 -9.89
CA ARG A 5 8.89 16.64 -9.91
C ARG A 5 9.53 16.75 -8.53
N PHE A 6 8.94 17.53 -7.61
CA PHE A 6 9.45 17.67 -6.25
C PHE A 6 9.32 16.38 -5.43
N PHE A 7 8.36 15.50 -5.74
CA PHE A 7 8.26 14.18 -5.09
C PHE A 7 9.44 13.25 -5.39
N ILE A 8 10.25 13.58 -6.40
CA ILE A 8 11.51 12.88 -6.70
C ILE A 8 12.70 13.73 -6.29
N ILE A 9 12.67 15.02 -6.56
CA ILE A 9 13.79 15.94 -6.25
C ILE A 9 14.04 16.00 -4.75
N VAL A 10 13.00 16.13 -3.93
CA VAL A 10 13.15 16.22 -2.45
C VAL A 10 13.80 14.99 -1.86
N PRO A 11 13.35 13.75 -2.14
CA PRO A 11 14.04 12.55 -1.66
C PRO A 11 15.47 12.41 -2.19
N LEU A 12 15.76 12.83 -3.42
CA LEU A 12 17.13 12.83 -3.94
C LEU A 12 18.03 13.83 -3.21
N LEU A 13 17.51 15.01 -2.86
CA LEU A 13 18.21 15.98 -2.02
C LEU A 13 18.39 15.45 -0.58
N MET A 14 17.41 14.74 -0.06
CA MET A 14 17.55 14.02 1.22
C MET A 14 18.69 13.00 1.16
N LEU A 15 18.78 12.20 0.10
CA LEU A 15 19.87 11.24 -0.10
C LEU A 15 21.24 11.92 -0.12
N ALA A 16 21.40 13.01 -0.88
CA ALA A 16 22.63 13.79 -0.93
C ALA A 16 22.98 14.36 0.46
N SER A 17 22.00 14.89 1.18
CA SER A 17 22.18 15.45 2.52
C SER A 17 22.51 14.35 3.56
N LEU A 18 21.91 13.19 3.46
CA LEU A 18 22.21 12.01 4.30
C LEU A 18 23.64 11.52 4.03
N TRP A 19 24.05 11.47 2.76
CA TRP A 19 25.43 11.10 2.41
C TRP A 19 26.46 12.04 3.04
N ALA A 20 26.19 13.34 3.04
CA ALA A 20 27.04 14.36 3.65
C ALA A 20 26.99 14.39 5.19
N SER A 21 25.97 13.81 5.82
CA SER A 21 25.76 13.82 7.28
C SER A 21 26.84 13.02 8.01
N ARG A 22 27.34 13.58 9.13
CA ARG A 22 28.40 13.00 9.95
C ARG A 22 27.94 12.52 11.33
N SER A 23 26.76 12.90 11.76
CA SER A 23 26.21 12.53 13.07
C SER A 23 24.77 12.02 12.96
N VAL A 24 24.36 11.19 13.91
CA VAL A 24 22.99 10.65 13.98
C VAL A 24 21.95 11.77 14.09
N ASN A 25 22.26 12.84 14.81
CA ASN A 25 21.35 13.99 14.92
C ASN A 25 21.15 14.72 13.59
N GLN A 26 22.21 14.86 12.77
CA GLN A 26 22.08 15.40 11.42
C GLN A 26 21.21 14.50 10.54
N VAL A 27 21.43 13.17 10.59
CA VAL A 27 20.60 12.18 9.86
C VAL A 27 19.14 12.33 10.24
N ARG A 28 18.83 12.37 11.54
CA ARG A 28 17.46 12.57 12.04
C ARG A 28 16.89 13.91 11.59
N GLY A 29 17.67 14.98 11.64
CA GLY A 29 17.27 16.31 11.16
C GLY A 29 16.90 16.31 9.68
N VAL A 30 17.73 15.72 8.82
CA VAL A 30 17.46 15.59 7.37
C VAL A 30 16.18 14.81 7.14
N MET A 31 15.97 13.70 7.85
CA MET A 31 14.78 12.87 7.70
C MET A 31 13.50 13.57 8.13
N VAL A 32 13.52 14.27 9.27
CA VAL A 32 12.36 15.02 9.76
C VAL A 32 12.01 16.17 8.81
N VAL A 33 12.99 16.96 8.42
CA VAL A 33 12.76 18.09 7.51
C VAL A 33 12.28 17.61 6.15
N GLY A 34 12.96 16.64 5.55
CA GLY A 34 12.62 16.12 4.23
C GLY A 34 11.25 15.45 4.20
N SER A 35 10.94 14.58 5.17
CA SER A 35 9.62 13.93 5.23
C SER A 35 8.50 14.92 5.55
N SER A 36 8.75 15.96 6.34
CA SER A 36 7.78 17.05 6.58
C SER A 36 7.52 17.86 5.31
N ILE A 37 8.56 18.15 4.50
CA ILE A 37 8.39 18.81 3.21
C ILE A 37 7.54 17.95 2.27
N LEU A 38 7.81 16.65 2.19
CA LEU A 38 7.02 15.72 1.36
C LEU A 38 5.56 15.65 1.81
N LEU A 39 5.31 15.63 3.12
CA LEU A 39 3.96 15.66 3.68
C LEU A 39 3.24 16.97 3.35
N ALA A 40 3.88 18.10 3.56
CA ALA A 40 3.33 19.41 3.22
C ALA A 40 3.05 19.53 1.71
N LEU A 41 3.94 19.01 0.88
CA LEU A 41 3.80 19.01 -0.57
C LEU A 41 2.59 18.13 -1.01
N SER A 42 2.38 16.98 -0.39
CA SER A 42 1.23 16.11 -0.71
C SER A 42 -0.10 16.71 -0.25
N VAL A 43 -0.12 17.36 0.90
CA VAL A 43 -1.31 18.10 1.37
C VAL A 43 -1.61 19.28 0.43
N TYR A 44 -0.60 20.05 0.08
CA TYR A 44 -0.76 21.16 -0.89
C TYR A 44 -1.27 20.67 -2.24
N LEU A 45 -0.67 19.59 -2.78
CA LEU A 45 -1.12 18.97 -4.04
C LEU A 45 -2.59 18.53 -3.95
N THR A 46 -3.00 17.96 -2.81
CA THR A 46 -4.39 17.52 -2.62
C THR A 46 -5.36 18.69 -2.65
N ILE A 47 -5.03 19.79 -1.97
CA ILE A 47 -5.86 21.00 -1.94
C ILE A 47 -5.94 21.63 -3.33
N ASP A 48 -4.79 21.84 -3.98
CA ASP A 48 -4.70 22.45 -5.31
C ASP A 48 -5.45 21.59 -6.36
N TYR A 49 -5.33 20.26 -6.28
CA TYR A 49 -6.09 19.34 -7.14
C TYR A 49 -7.60 19.49 -6.95
N ILE A 50 -8.09 19.56 -5.71
CA ILE A 50 -9.53 19.75 -5.41
C ILE A 50 -10.00 21.09 -5.92
N GLU A 51 -9.27 22.17 -5.70
CA GLU A 51 -9.61 23.53 -6.17
C GLU A 51 -9.68 23.59 -7.69
N LEU A 52 -8.71 23.00 -8.41
CA LEU A 52 -8.73 22.93 -9.87
C LEU A 52 -9.93 22.13 -10.40
N ARG A 53 -10.30 21.03 -9.76
CA ARG A 53 -11.49 20.26 -10.14
C ARG A 53 -12.78 21.06 -9.91
N GLN A 54 -12.88 21.75 -8.80
CA GLN A 54 -14.01 22.64 -8.50
C GLN A 54 -14.09 23.83 -9.46
N ALA A 55 -12.95 24.33 -9.93
CA ALA A 55 -12.86 25.37 -10.96
C ALA A 55 -13.21 24.90 -12.39
N GLY A 56 -13.52 23.60 -12.57
CA GLY A 56 -13.97 23.03 -13.85
C GLY A 56 -12.87 22.41 -14.71
N ALA A 57 -11.72 22.06 -14.15
CA ALA A 57 -10.71 21.31 -14.89
C ALA A 57 -11.22 19.90 -15.27
N THR A 58 -11.29 19.61 -16.57
CA THR A 58 -11.90 18.39 -17.14
C THR A 58 -10.89 17.34 -17.58
N GLY A 59 -9.59 17.66 -17.63
CA GLY A 59 -8.54 16.70 -18.02
C GLY A 59 -8.55 15.44 -17.15
N GLU A 60 -8.38 14.27 -17.73
CA GLU A 60 -8.33 13.01 -16.98
C GLU A 60 -7.22 13.03 -15.92
N MET A 61 -6.04 13.53 -16.30
CA MET A 61 -4.96 13.83 -15.36
C MET A 61 -4.61 15.32 -15.36
N LEU A 62 -4.21 15.82 -14.19
CA LEU A 62 -3.75 17.19 -13.99
C LEU A 62 -2.24 17.22 -13.74
N PHE A 63 -1.63 18.39 -13.79
CA PHE A 63 -0.19 18.62 -13.62
C PHE A 63 0.68 17.80 -14.57
N THR A 64 0.19 17.55 -15.78
CA THR A 64 0.90 16.75 -16.78
C THR A 64 2.16 17.46 -17.27
N ALA A 65 3.24 16.70 -17.39
CA ALA A 65 4.47 17.13 -18.04
C ALA A 65 5.18 15.91 -18.61
N SER A 66 5.80 16.07 -19.78
CA SER A 66 6.56 15.00 -20.43
C SER A 66 7.90 15.51 -20.90
N THR A 67 8.92 14.67 -20.79
CA THR A 67 10.28 14.95 -21.30
C THR A 67 10.82 13.64 -21.88
N VAL A 68 11.24 13.66 -23.13
CA VAL A 68 11.80 12.48 -23.79
C VAL A 68 13.07 12.05 -23.06
N TRP A 69 13.12 10.78 -22.66
CA TRP A 69 14.27 10.17 -22.02
C TRP A 69 15.04 9.27 -22.96
N TYR A 70 14.35 8.36 -23.67
CA TYR A 70 14.97 7.45 -24.65
C TYR A 70 14.09 7.34 -25.92
N ALA A 71 14.44 8.15 -26.91
CA ALA A 71 13.67 8.29 -28.16
C ALA A 71 13.49 6.99 -28.96
N PRO A 72 14.48 6.05 -29.06
CA PRO A 72 14.33 4.84 -29.87
C PRO A 72 13.20 3.89 -29.45
N LEU A 73 12.80 3.93 -28.17
CA LEU A 73 11.67 3.15 -27.64
C LEU A 73 10.51 4.04 -27.19
N HIS A 74 10.50 5.30 -27.60
CA HIS A 74 9.47 6.29 -27.23
C HIS A 74 9.25 6.40 -25.70
N ILE A 75 10.31 6.18 -24.91
CA ILE A 75 10.26 6.27 -23.46
C ILE A 75 10.40 7.74 -23.06
N CYS A 76 9.40 8.21 -22.31
CA CYS A 76 9.35 9.57 -21.79
C CYS A 76 9.29 9.55 -20.25
N TYR A 77 9.98 10.48 -19.61
CA TYR A 77 9.67 10.82 -18.23
C TYR A 77 8.42 11.69 -18.25
N SER A 78 7.28 11.03 -18.18
CA SER A 78 5.96 11.67 -18.17
C SER A 78 5.34 11.54 -16.78
N VAL A 79 4.83 12.65 -16.29
CA VAL A 79 4.18 12.75 -14.97
C VAL A 79 2.78 13.33 -15.11
N GLY A 80 1.89 12.89 -14.25
CA GLY A 80 0.52 13.36 -14.16
C GLY A 80 -0.17 12.72 -12.96
N VAL A 81 -1.18 13.34 -12.42
CA VAL A 81 -1.96 12.79 -11.31
C VAL A 81 -3.45 12.96 -11.53
N ASP A 82 -4.18 11.98 -11.05
CA ASP A 82 -5.62 12.03 -10.84
C ASP A 82 -5.93 11.86 -9.34
N GLY A 83 -7.20 11.78 -8.98
CA GLY A 83 -7.58 11.61 -7.58
C GLY A 83 -7.07 10.32 -6.94
N ILE A 84 -6.87 9.25 -7.73
CA ILE A 84 -6.29 7.99 -7.23
C ILE A 84 -4.81 8.20 -6.88
N SER A 85 -4.05 8.78 -7.79
CA SER A 85 -2.62 9.07 -7.58
C SER A 85 -2.40 10.05 -6.43
N VAL A 86 -3.22 11.10 -6.32
CA VAL A 86 -3.17 12.08 -5.23
C VAL A 86 -3.40 11.39 -3.88
N ALA A 87 -4.40 10.52 -3.76
CA ALA A 87 -4.66 9.75 -2.55
C ALA A 87 -3.47 8.84 -2.17
N MET A 88 -2.84 8.19 -3.14
CA MET A 88 -1.68 7.33 -2.90
C MET A 88 -0.41 8.13 -2.54
N LEU A 89 -0.21 9.31 -3.12
CA LEU A 89 0.89 10.21 -2.74
C LEU A 89 0.73 10.74 -1.32
N LEU A 90 -0.50 11.10 -0.93
CA LEU A 90 -0.80 11.53 0.44
C LEU A 90 -0.54 10.39 1.43
N LEU A 91 -1.02 9.18 1.16
CA LEU A 91 -0.74 7.98 1.96
C LEU A 91 0.76 7.74 2.12
N SER A 92 1.50 7.77 1.01
CA SER A 92 2.95 7.53 1.00
C SER A 92 3.70 8.55 1.84
N SER A 93 3.34 9.83 1.73
CA SER A 93 3.95 10.91 2.50
C SER A 93 3.70 10.78 4.00
N ILE A 94 2.48 10.43 4.41
CA ILE A 94 2.12 10.18 5.82
C ILE A 94 2.95 9.02 6.37
N ILE A 95 3.09 7.93 5.61
CA ILE A 95 3.82 6.75 6.08
C ILE A 95 5.33 6.99 6.12
N VAL A 96 5.91 7.71 5.16
CA VAL A 96 7.34 8.10 5.20
C VAL A 96 7.61 9.00 6.40
N PHE A 97 6.75 9.98 6.67
CA PHE A 97 6.85 10.85 7.83
C PHE A 97 6.78 10.06 9.15
N THR A 98 5.73 9.28 9.34
CA THR A 98 5.55 8.49 10.58
C THR A 98 6.59 7.38 10.73
N GLY A 99 7.06 6.79 9.63
CA GLY A 99 8.15 5.81 9.60
C GLY A 99 9.48 6.39 10.06
N THR A 100 9.74 7.67 9.78
CA THR A 100 10.93 8.38 10.28
C THR A 100 10.95 8.39 11.82
N PHE A 101 9.82 8.68 12.46
CA PHE A 101 9.70 8.67 13.92
C PHE A 101 9.67 7.25 14.49
N ALA A 102 9.05 6.29 13.80
CA ALA A 102 9.04 4.89 14.23
C ALA A 102 10.44 4.24 14.20
N SER A 103 11.37 4.78 13.42
CA SER A 103 12.78 4.32 13.34
C SER A 103 13.75 5.24 14.07
N TRP A 104 13.28 6.14 14.93
CA TRP A 104 14.11 7.17 15.60
C TRP A 104 15.31 6.62 16.33
N LYS A 105 15.16 5.48 17.00
CA LYS A 105 16.17 4.84 17.85
C LYS A 105 16.91 3.69 17.16
N LEU A 106 16.71 3.50 15.87
CA LEU A 106 17.29 2.38 15.14
C LEU A 106 18.82 2.46 15.11
N GLN A 107 19.47 1.39 15.49
CA GLN A 107 20.92 1.14 15.44
C GLN A 107 21.18 -0.35 15.13
N PRO A 108 22.34 -0.70 14.55
CA PRO A 108 23.44 0.11 14.04
C PRO A 108 23.17 0.63 12.62
N LEU A 109 24.14 1.37 12.04
CA LEU A 109 24.13 1.83 10.65
C LEU A 109 22.90 2.71 10.34
N THR A 110 22.57 3.63 11.24
CA THR A 110 21.39 4.52 11.14
C THR A 110 21.37 5.32 9.84
N LYS A 111 22.52 5.84 9.40
CA LYS A 111 22.66 6.63 8.17
C LYS A 111 22.32 5.81 6.94
N GLU A 112 22.95 4.65 6.81
CA GLU A 112 22.74 3.73 5.69
C GLU A 112 21.29 3.24 5.63
N TYR A 113 20.69 2.95 6.78
CA TYR A 113 19.28 2.59 6.87
C TYR A 113 18.37 3.67 6.29
N PHE A 114 18.54 4.92 6.72
CA PHE A 114 17.71 6.02 6.21
C PHE A 114 18.01 6.36 4.75
N MET A 115 19.23 6.13 4.26
CA MET A 115 19.53 6.25 2.82
C MET A 115 18.71 5.24 2.01
N TRP A 116 18.71 3.97 2.38
CA TRP A 116 17.91 2.95 1.69
C TRP A 116 16.41 3.16 1.86
N PHE A 117 15.97 3.59 3.03
CA PHE A 117 14.56 3.95 3.28
C PHE A 117 14.10 5.13 2.40
N THR A 118 14.94 6.12 2.22
CA THR A 118 14.67 7.26 1.34
C THR A 118 14.68 6.83 -0.13
N LEU A 119 15.61 5.98 -0.55
CA LEU A 119 15.62 5.45 -1.92
C LEU A 119 14.37 4.60 -2.23
N LEU A 120 13.91 3.81 -1.25
CA LEU A 120 12.63 3.10 -1.36
C LEU A 120 11.47 4.08 -1.59
N SER A 121 11.45 5.19 -0.88
CA SER A 121 10.41 6.21 -1.07
C SER A 121 10.47 6.89 -2.45
N VAL A 122 11.67 7.08 -3.04
CA VAL A 122 11.83 7.56 -4.44
C VAL A 122 11.09 6.64 -5.41
N GLY A 123 11.29 5.32 -5.28
CA GLY A 123 10.61 4.32 -6.12
C GLY A 123 9.09 4.41 -5.99
N VAL A 124 8.58 4.53 -4.78
CA VAL A 124 7.14 4.64 -4.50
C VAL A 124 6.54 5.92 -5.06
N PHE A 125 7.12 7.08 -4.77
CA PHE A 125 6.62 8.37 -5.29
C PHE A 125 6.71 8.41 -6.82
N GLY A 126 7.84 7.96 -7.38
CA GLY A 126 8.05 7.91 -8.81
C GLY A 126 7.02 7.04 -9.54
N PHE A 127 6.65 5.91 -8.96
CA PHE A 127 5.62 5.04 -9.50
C PHE A 127 4.24 5.74 -9.60
N PHE A 128 3.79 6.38 -8.52
CA PHE A 128 2.46 7.01 -8.49
C PHE A 128 2.34 8.28 -9.32
N VAL A 129 3.44 8.98 -9.61
CA VAL A 129 3.41 10.18 -10.47
C VAL A 129 3.64 9.85 -11.95
N SER A 130 4.14 8.65 -12.28
CA SER A 130 4.47 8.26 -13.65
C SER A 130 3.22 7.96 -14.48
N THR A 131 3.20 8.49 -15.69
CA THR A 131 2.18 8.20 -16.72
C THR A 131 2.76 7.46 -17.94
N ASP A 132 4.03 7.15 -17.91
CA ASP A 132 4.73 6.33 -18.91
C ASP A 132 4.96 4.94 -18.32
N LEU A 133 4.58 3.90 -19.09
CA LEU A 133 4.60 2.50 -18.61
C LEU A 133 6.01 2.03 -18.23
N PHE A 134 7.02 2.36 -19.03
CA PHE A 134 8.38 1.95 -18.75
C PHE A 134 8.97 2.68 -17.54
N THR A 135 8.70 3.98 -17.43
CA THR A 135 9.16 4.78 -16.28
C THR A 135 8.47 4.30 -14.99
N MET A 136 7.19 3.96 -15.05
CA MET A 136 6.47 3.34 -13.92
C MET A 136 7.11 2.01 -13.52
N PHE A 137 7.42 1.14 -14.47
CA PHE A 137 8.13 -0.12 -14.23
C PHE A 137 9.53 0.11 -13.63
N MET A 138 10.27 1.08 -14.13
CA MET A 138 11.60 1.43 -13.60
C MET A 138 11.53 1.85 -12.14
N PHE A 139 10.56 2.68 -11.73
CA PHE A 139 10.39 3.08 -10.34
C PHE A 139 9.96 1.91 -9.43
N TYR A 140 9.19 0.97 -9.96
CA TYR A 140 8.90 -0.28 -9.27
C TYR A 140 10.20 -1.06 -8.97
N GLU A 141 11.08 -1.21 -9.96
CA GLU A 141 12.38 -1.90 -9.78
C GLU A 141 13.30 -1.16 -8.80
N VAL A 142 13.31 0.18 -8.85
CA VAL A 142 14.07 1.01 -7.91
C VAL A 142 13.63 0.77 -6.46
N ALA A 143 12.36 0.43 -6.21
CA ALA A 143 11.87 0.12 -4.88
C ALA A 143 12.31 -1.28 -4.38
N LEU A 144 12.56 -2.24 -5.27
CA LEU A 144 12.92 -3.61 -4.88
C LEU A 144 14.29 -3.73 -4.22
N ILE A 145 15.29 -3.05 -4.77
CA ILE A 145 16.68 -3.14 -4.28
C ILE A 145 16.79 -2.69 -2.81
N PRO A 146 16.26 -1.52 -2.42
CA PRO A 146 16.26 -1.11 -1.02
C PRO A 146 15.55 -2.11 -0.10
N MET A 147 14.45 -2.73 -0.55
CA MET A 147 13.71 -3.71 0.25
C MET A 147 14.56 -4.92 0.62
N TYR A 148 15.30 -5.46 -0.36
CA TYR A 148 16.22 -6.58 -0.11
C TYR A 148 17.25 -6.23 0.98
N LEU A 149 17.88 -5.06 0.86
CA LEU A 149 18.93 -4.62 1.79
C LEU A 149 18.37 -4.26 3.17
N LEU A 150 17.25 -3.56 3.22
CA LEU A 150 16.61 -3.17 4.49
C LEU A 150 16.19 -4.37 5.31
N ILE A 151 15.65 -5.42 4.67
CA ILE A 151 15.26 -6.64 5.36
C ILE A 151 16.51 -7.49 5.69
N GLY A 152 17.41 -7.67 4.75
CA GLY A 152 18.58 -8.54 4.91
C GLY A 152 19.57 -8.05 5.98
N VAL A 153 19.76 -6.72 6.08
CA VAL A 153 20.72 -6.13 7.02
C VAL A 153 20.08 -5.87 8.39
N TRP A 154 18.98 -5.10 8.43
CA TRP A 154 18.34 -4.64 9.68
C TRP A 154 17.13 -5.47 10.13
N GLY A 155 16.77 -6.49 9.38
CA GLY A 155 15.67 -7.38 9.73
C GLY A 155 15.95 -8.28 10.93
N SER A 156 14.96 -9.04 11.35
CA SER A 156 15.00 -9.97 12.48
C SER A 156 14.55 -11.37 12.09
N GLY A 157 14.91 -12.36 12.89
CA GLY A 157 14.58 -13.75 12.62
C GLY A 157 15.28 -14.30 11.38
N ARG A 158 14.55 -15.00 10.51
CA ARG A 158 15.07 -15.55 9.25
C ARG A 158 15.17 -14.49 8.14
N LYS A 159 15.79 -13.37 8.44
CA LYS A 159 15.83 -12.17 7.59
C LYS A 159 16.42 -12.40 6.21
N GLU A 160 17.48 -13.20 6.10
CA GLU A 160 18.12 -13.49 4.81
C GLU A 160 17.20 -14.32 3.90
N TYR A 161 16.55 -15.34 4.45
CA TYR A 161 15.55 -16.12 3.73
C TYR A 161 14.36 -15.25 3.29
N ALA A 162 13.85 -14.40 4.19
CA ALA A 162 12.73 -13.53 3.91
C ALA A 162 13.06 -12.49 2.82
N ALA A 163 14.25 -11.87 2.90
CA ALA A 163 14.73 -10.93 1.89
C ALA A 163 14.87 -11.57 0.51
N MET A 164 15.50 -12.76 0.46
CA MET A 164 15.69 -13.51 -0.78
C MET A 164 14.35 -13.94 -1.39
N LYS A 165 13.46 -14.52 -0.59
CA LYS A 165 12.13 -14.97 -1.03
C LYS A 165 11.30 -13.82 -1.59
N LEU A 166 11.25 -12.69 -0.88
CA LEU A 166 10.56 -11.48 -1.31
C LEU A 166 11.11 -11.01 -2.65
N THR A 167 12.43 -10.86 -2.76
CA THR A 167 13.07 -10.34 -3.97
C THR A 167 12.83 -11.24 -5.16
N LEU A 168 13.03 -12.56 -5.03
CA LEU A 168 12.83 -13.51 -6.12
C LEU A 168 11.36 -13.56 -6.59
N MET A 169 10.41 -13.52 -5.65
CA MET A 169 8.98 -13.52 -6.00
C MET A 169 8.58 -12.23 -6.72
N LEU A 170 9.03 -11.08 -6.24
CA LEU A 170 8.72 -9.79 -6.86
C LEU A 170 9.44 -9.61 -8.21
N MET A 171 10.68 -10.06 -8.34
CA MET A 171 11.39 -10.08 -9.64
C MET A 171 10.71 -11.03 -10.64
N GLY A 172 10.19 -12.17 -10.19
CA GLY A 172 9.36 -13.05 -11.04
C GLY A 172 8.11 -12.33 -11.53
N GLY A 173 7.44 -11.58 -10.66
CA GLY A 173 6.31 -10.71 -11.03
C GLY A 173 6.72 -9.61 -12.01
N SER A 174 7.84 -8.95 -11.79
CA SER A 174 8.33 -7.88 -12.68
C SER A 174 8.73 -8.38 -14.06
N ALA A 175 9.21 -9.62 -14.18
CA ALA A 175 9.45 -10.24 -15.50
C ALA A 175 8.16 -10.36 -16.31
N PHE A 176 7.04 -10.76 -15.68
CA PHE A 176 5.73 -10.75 -16.33
C PHE A 176 5.28 -9.35 -16.71
N LEU A 177 5.53 -8.35 -15.85
CA LEU A 177 5.22 -6.95 -16.15
C LEU A 177 6.00 -6.45 -17.37
N LEU A 178 7.29 -6.72 -17.45
CA LEU A 178 8.11 -6.26 -18.56
C LEU A 178 7.62 -6.85 -19.88
N ILE A 179 7.35 -8.16 -19.92
CA ILE A 179 6.79 -8.83 -21.11
C ILE A 179 5.43 -8.22 -21.47
N GLY A 180 4.57 -8.00 -20.49
CA GLY A 180 3.25 -7.42 -20.71
C GLY A 180 3.31 -5.97 -21.19
N ILE A 181 4.20 -5.13 -20.64
CA ILE A 181 4.40 -3.74 -21.07
C ILE A 181 4.87 -3.68 -22.51
N LEU A 182 5.83 -4.52 -22.90
CA LEU A 182 6.27 -4.62 -24.28
C LEU A 182 5.14 -5.10 -25.19
N GLY A 183 4.33 -6.05 -24.74
CA GLY A 183 3.14 -6.51 -25.44
C GLY A 183 2.11 -5.40 -25.67
N ILE A 184 1.83 -4.60 -24.64
CA ILE A 184 0.96 -3.42 -24.75
C ILE A 184 1.54 -2.42 -25.74
N PHE A 185 2.82 -2.09 -25.63
CA PHE A 185 3.51 -1.16 -26.52
C PHE A 185 3.39 -1.55 -28.00
N TYR A 186 3.75 -2.77 -28.33
CA TYR A 186 3.65 -3.24 -29.71
C TYR A 186 2.20 -3.45 -30.17
N GLY A 187 1.30 -3.84 -29.27
CA GLY A 187 -0.13 -3.97 -29.53
C GLY A 187 -0.81 -2.64 -29.82
N ALA A 188 -0.30 -1.55 -29.25
CA ALA A 188 -0.74 -0.18 -29.51
C ALA A 188 -0.07 0.48 -30.71
N GLY A 189 0.72 -0.27 -31.49
CA GLY A 189 1.38 0.24 -32.71
C GLY A 189 2.85 0.63 -32.54
N GLY A 190 3.42 0.57 -31.34
CA GLY A 190 4.84 0.80 -31.06
C GLY A 190 5.28 2.27 -31.10
N GLU A 191 4.37 3.22 -30.96
CA GLU A 191 4.65 4.64 -31.11
C GLU A 191 4.70 5.42 -29.78
N THR A 192 4.11 4.88 -28.71
CA THR A 192 4.05 5.58 -27.41
C THR A 192 4.05 4.60 -26.24
N MET A 193 4.69 5.00 -25.13
CA MET A 193 4.61 4.34 -23.82
C MET A 193 3.69 5.11 -22.85
N ASN A 194 3.11 6.23 -23.30
CA ASN A 194 2.24 7.04 -22.47
C ASN A 194 0.89 6.35 -22.26
N LEU A 195 0.52 6.14 -21.01
CA LEU A 195 -0.69 5.45 -20.58
C LEU A 195 -1.97 6.08 -21.16
N LEU A 196 -2.08 7.42 -21.14
CA LEU A 196 -3.26 8.14 -21.63
C LEU A 196 -3.39 8.10 -23.17
N GLU A 197 -2.27 8.02 -23.87
CA GLU A 197 -2.26 7.89 -25.33
C GLU A 197 -2.63 6.46 -25.72
N ILE A 198 -2.04 5.47 -25.06
CA ILE A 198 -2.36 4.05 -25.29
C ILE A 198 -3.83 3.76 -25.01
N ALA A 199 -4.41 4.34 -23.98
CA ALA A 199 -5.82 4.16 -23.63
C ALA A 199 -6.80 4.60 -24.74
N LYS A 200 -6.36 5.49 -25.63
CA LYS A 200 -7.15 5.94 -26.81
C LYS A 200 -6.97 5.04 -28.04
N LEU A 201 -5.99 4.15 -27.99
CA LEU A 201 -5.68 3.21 -29.07
C LEU A 201 -6.37 1.88 -28.79
N HIS A 202 -6.77 1.19 -29.87
CA HIS A 202 -7.33 -0.14 -29.72
C HIS A 202 -6.22 -1.19 -29.74
N ILE A 203 -6.04 -1.92 -28.65
CA ILE A 203 -5.14 -3.07 -28.58
C ILE A 203 -5.91 -4.30 -29.09
N PRO A 204 -5.38 -5.05 -30.09
CA PRO A 204 -6.06 -6.21 -30.63
C PRO A 204 -6.49 -7.22 -29.56
N HIS A 205 -7.69 -7.79 -29.70
CA HIS A 205 -8.29 -8.76 -28.78
C HIS A 205 -7.35 -9.93 -28.43
N GLU A 206 -6.69 -10.52 -29.44
CA GLU A 206 -5.75 -11.63 -29.19
C GLU A 206 -4.54 -11.21 -28.35
N MET A 207 -4.09 -9.97 -28.46
CA MET A 207 -3.02 -9.44 -27.63
C MET A 207 -3.48 -9.19 -26.20
N GLN A 208 -4.68 -8.64 -26.02
CA GLN A 208 -5.26 -8.48 -24.69
C GLN A 208 -5.45 -9.83 -23.98
N ARG A 209 -5.86 -10.87 -24.72
CA ARG A 209 -5.98 -12.23 -24.21
C ARG A 209 -4.68 -12.78 -23.63
N ILE A 210 -3.54 -12.45 -24.25
CA ILE A 210 -2.22 -12.95 -23.81
C ILE A 210 -1.61 -12.06 -22.74
N PHE A 211 -1.65 -10.73 -22.90
CA PHE A 211 -0.90 -9.81 -22.08
C PHE A 211 -1.65 -9.32 -20.84
N PHE A 212 -2.98 -9.32 -20.85
CA PHE A 212 -3.74 -8.98 -19.65
C PHE A 212 -3.40 -9.87 -18.45
N PRO A 213 -3.45 -11.22 -18.54
CA PRO A 213 -3.12 -12.06 -17.40
C PRO A 213 -1.67 -11.91 -16.94
N LEU A 214 -0.72 -11.59 -17.83
CA LEU A 214 0.67 -11.36 -17.47
C LEU A 214 0.81 -10.08 -16.63
N ILE A 215 0.20 -8.98 -17.07
CA ILE A 215 0.22 -7.70 -16.32
C ILE A 215 -0.53 -7.82 -15.01
N PHE A 216 -1.75 -8.39 -15.04
CA PHE A 216 -2.55 -8.54 -13.83
C PHE A 216 -1.88 -9.45 -12.80
N LEU A 217 -1.27 -10.55 -13.23
CA LEU A 217 -0.51 -11.44 -12.37
C LEU A 217 0.76 -10.75 -11.85
N GLY A 218 1.50 -10.05 -12.70
CA GLY A 218 2.73 -9.35 -12.30
C GLY A 218 2.49 -8.33 -11.20
N PHE A 219 1.48 -7.48 -11.33
CA PHE A 219 1.05 -6.58 -10.28
C PHE A 219 0.36 -7.31 -9.12
N GLY A 220 -0.38 -8.37 -9.40
CA GLY A 220 -1.03 -9.22 -8.40
C GLY A 220 -0.04 -9.91 -7.46
N VAL A 221 1.13 -10.33 -7.94
CA VAL A 221 2.21 -10.85 -7.07
C VAL A 221 2.59 -9.79 -6.04
N LEU A 222 2.77 -8.54 -6.43
CA LEU A 222 3.05 -7.43 -5.52
C LEU A 222 1.87 -7.14 -4.58
N GLY A 223 0.64 -7.27 -5.05
CA GLY A 223 -0.58 -7.18 -4.26
C GLY A 223 -0.87 -8.40 -3.38
N ALA A 224 0.05 -9.36 -3.30
CA ALA A 224 -0.09 -10.62 -2.55
C ALA A 224 -1.30 -11.48 -2.97
N LEU A 225 -1.54 -11.57 -4.27
CA LEU A 225 -2.57 -12.43 -4.85
C LEU A 225 -2.26 -13.91 -4.59
N PHE A 226 -3.25 -14.69 -4.13
CA PHE A 226 -3.14 -16.15 -4.02
C PHE A 226 -2.93 -16.78 -5.43
N PRO A 227 -2.01 -17.74 -5.59
CA PRO A 227 -1.13 -18.36 -4.58
C PRO A 227 0.22 -17.67 -4.39
N PHE A 228 0.48 -16.54 -5.02
CA PHE A 228 1.78 -15.84 -5.05
C PHE A 228 2.00 -14.88 -3.85
N HIS A 229 1.26 -15.06 -2.76
CA HIS A 229 1.28 -14.19 -1.57
C HIS A 229 2.34 -14.56 -0.54
N THR A 230 2.98 -15.73 -0.64
CA THR A 230 3.76 -16.34 0.46
C THR A 230 5.01 -15.56 0.87
N TRP A 231 5.50 -14.66 0.01
CA TRP A 231 6.62 -13.77 0.31
C TRP A 231 6.24 -12.66 1.32
N SER A 232 4.96 -12.24 1.30
CA SER A 232 4.49 -11.10 2.09
C SER A 232 4.53 -11.35 3.60
N PRO A 233 4.00 -12.46 4.17
CA PRO A 233 4.09 -12.73 5.60
C PRO A 233 5.54 -12.83 6.11
N ASP A 234 6.41 -13.53 5.38
CA ASP A 234 7.82 -13.68 5.76
C ASP A 234 8.57 -12.34 5.67
N GLY A 235 8.31 -11.57 4.61
CA GLY A 235 8.91 -10.25 4.40
C GLY A 235 8.53 -9.28 5.51
N HIS A 236 7.23 -9.16 5.84
CA HIS A 236 6.75 -8.26 6.89
C HIS A 236 7.22 -8.66 8.29
N ALA A 237 7.19 -9.96 8.60
CA ALA A 237 7.60 -10.44 9.91
C ALA A 237 9.09 -10.20 10.17
N SER A 238 9.92 -10.28 9.14
CA SER A 238 11.38 -10.09 9.25
C SER A 238 11.81 -8.63 9.12
N ALA A 239 11.08 -7.77 8.42
CA ALA A 239 11.46 -6.39 8.16
C ALA A 239 11.52 -5.52 9.45
N PRO A 240 12.38 -4.48 9.49
CA PRO A 240 12.33 -3.46 10.52
C PRO A 240 10.97 -2.74 10.53
N THR A 241 10.60 -2.14 11.67
CA THR A 241 9.26 -1.59 11.89
C THR A 241 8.81 -0.61 10.79
N ALA A 242 9.58 0.45 10.52
CA ALA A 242 9.19 1.42 9.51
C ALA A 242 9.21 0.85 8.08
N VAL A 243 10.07 -0.13 7.82
CA VAL A 243 10.08 -0.86 6.53
C VAL A 243 8.80 -1.67 6.39
N SER A 244 8.34 -2.36 7.45
CA SER A 244 7.05 -3.07 7.44
C SER A 244 5.88 -2.10 7.24
N MET A 245 5.93 -0.90 7.86
CA MET A 245 4.93 0.15 7.68
C MET A 245 4.84 0.60 6.22
N LEU A 246 5.97 0.91 5.59
CA LEU A 246 6.02 1.37 4.20
C LEU A 246 5.70 0.24 3.21
N HIS A 247 6.17 -0.96 3.49
CA HIS A 247 5.94 -2.13 2.65
C HIS A 247 4.45 -2.51 2.62
N ALA A 248 3.86 -2.80 3.77
CA ALA A 248 2.44 -3.15 3.85
C ALA A 248 1.53 -1.95 3.57
N GLY A 249 1.94 -0.77 4.04
CA GLY A 249 1.15 0.45 3.91
C GLY A 249 1.07 1.00 2.49
N VAL A 250 2.15 0.93 1.72
CA VAL A 250 2.25 1.57 0.40
C VAL A 250 2.67 0.60 -0.70
N LEU A 251 3.76 -0.17 -0.51
CA LEU A 251 4.35 -0.94 -1.60
C LEU A 251 3.36 -1.96 -2.19
N MET A 252 2.61 -2.68 -1.35
CA MET A 252 1.57 -3.59 -1.82
C MET A 252 0.45 -2.89 -2.60
N LYS A 253 0.23 -1.57 -2.39
CA LYS A 253 -0.77 -0.78 -3.13
C LYS A 253 -0.34 -0.45 -4.54
N LEU A 254 0.97 -0.46 -4.83
CA LEU A 254 1.46 -0.41 -6.21
C LEU A 254 0.86 -1.56 -7.04
N GLY A 255 0.67 -2.74 -6.44
CA GLY A 255 0.01 -3.88 -7.07
C GLY A 255 -1.44 -3.60 -7.45
N GLY A 256 -2.26 -3.15 -6.50
CA GLY A 256 -3.66 -2.78 -6.76
C GLY A 256 -3.79 -1.63 -7.76
N TYR A 257 -2.98 -0.58 -7.60
CA TYR A 257 -2.93 0.54 -8.52
C TYR A 257 -2.56 0.09 -9.95
N GLY A 258 -1.53 -0.74 -10.09
CA GLY A 258 -1.08 -1.25 -11.38
C GLY A 258 -2.10 -2.17 -12.04
N CYS A 259 -2.78 -3.05 -11.29
CA CYS A 259 -3.88 -3.87 -11.82
C CYS A 259 -4.99 -3.00 -12.38
N PHE A 260 -5.37 -1.94 -11.67
CA PHE A 260 -6.45 -1.06 -12.11
C PHE A 260 -6.03 -0.14 -13.26
N ARG A 261 -4.91 0.58 -13.08
CA ARG A 261 -4.45 1.63 -14.00
C ARG A 261 -3.79 1.10 -15.27
N VAL A 262 -3.14 -0.06 -15.21
CA VAL A 262 -2.43 -0.62 -16.38
C VAL A 262 -3.20 -1.80 -16.96
N ALA A 263 -3.48 -2.85 -16.17
CA ALA A 263 -4.12 -4.04 -16.71
C ALA A 263 -5.56 -3.77 -17.17
N MET A 264 -6.42 -3.28 -16.27
CA MET A 264 -7.85 -3.13 -16.56
C MET A 264 -8.13 -1.93 -17.48
N TYR A 265 -7.48 -0.80 -17.25
CA TYR A 265 -7.71 0.42 -18.03
C TYR A 265 -7.24 0.30 -19.49
N LEU A 266 -6.09 -0.33 -19.73
CA LEU A 266 -5.53 -0.44 -21.09
C LEU A 266 -6.04 -1.66 -21.85
N MET A 267 -6.55 -2.67 -21.16
CA MET A 267 -6.99 -3.95 -21.75
C MET A 267 -8.38 -4.36 -21.24
N PRO A 268 -9.43 -3.58 -21.56
CA PRO A 268 -10.78 -3.83 -21.04
C PRO A 268 -11.37 -5.18 -21.49
N GLU A 269 -11.13 -5.60 -22.73
CA GLU A 269 -11.57 -6.90 -23.23
C GLU A 269 -10.85 -8.06 -22.54
N GLY A 270 -9.55 -7.86 -22.24
CA GLY A 270 -8.77 -8.81 -21.41
C GLY A 270 -9.33 -8.93 -20.00
N ALA A 271 -9.75 -7.80 -19.41
CA ALA A 271 -10.40 -7.79 -18.09
C ALA A 271 -11.73 -8.55 -18.11
N ALA A 272 -12.55 -8.37 -19.14
CA ALA A 272 -13.79 -9.11 -19.31
C ALA A 272 -13.56 -10.62 -19.48
N MET A 273 -12.50 -11.01 -20.22
CA MET A 273 -12.18 -12.41 -20.50
C MET A 273 -11.65 -13.18 -19.27
N TRP A 274 -10.74 -12.54 -18.51
CA TRP A 274 -10.02 -13.17 -17.41
C TRP A 274 -10.58 -12.81 -16.03
N GLY A 275 -11.52 -11.86 -15.98
CA GLY A 275 -12.08 -11.32 -14.73
C GLY A 275 -12.56 -12.41 -13.78
N ASP A 276 -13.36 -13.38 -14.26
CA ASP A 276 -13.90 -14.46 -13.44
C ASP A 276 -12.81 -15.36 -12.83
N VAL A 277 -11.77 -15.67 -13.60
CA VAL A 277 -10.65 -16.49 -13.13
C VAL A 277 -9.91 -15.79 -12.00
N PHE A 278 -9.57 -14.51 -12.20
CA PHE A 278 -8.91 -13.74 -11.16
C PHE A 278 -9.83 -13.44 -9.98
N LEU A 279 -11.14 -13.31 -10.20
CA LEU A 279 -12.13 -13.13 -9.13
C LEU A 279 -12.14 -14.33 -8.17
N ILE A 280 -12.02 -15.55 -8.67
CA ILE A 280 -11.89 -16.75 -7.84
C ILE A 280 -10.61 -16.66 -6.99
N LEU A 281 -9.47 -16.34 -7.61
CA LEU A 281 -8.18 -16.24 -6.92
C LEU A 281 -8.19 -15.16 -5.84
N THR A 282 -8.79 -14.00 -6.13
CA THR A 282 -8.89 -12.90 -5.16
C THR A 282 -9.87 -13.24 -4.03
N THR A 283 -10.97 -13.91 -4.30
CA THR A 283 -11.90 -14.40 -3.27
C THR A 283 -11.19 -15.39 -2.33
N ILE A 284 -10.39 -16.30 -2.89
CA ILE A 284 -9.55 -17.22 -2.09
C ILE A 284 -8.54 -16.41 -1.25
N SER A 285 -7.87 -15.39 -1.82
CA SER A 285 -6.94 -14.54 -1.08
C SER A 285 -7.58 -13.90 0.14
N VAL A 286 -8.80 -13.37 -0.01
CA VAL A 286 -9.54 -12.72 1.08
C VAL A 286 -9.78 -13.68 2.23
N VAL A 287 -10.38 -14.84 1.93
CA VAL A 287 -10.78 -15.82 2.96
C VAL A 287 -9.56 -16.55 3.53
N TYR A 288 -8.65 -17.00 2.68
CA TYR A 288 -7.43 -17.70 3.09
C TYR A 288 -6.54 -16.81 3.98
N GLY A 289 -6.33 -15.54 3.59
CA GLY A 289 -5.56 -14.58 4.40
C GLY A 289 -6.15 -14.40 5.79
N ALA A 290 -7.47 -14.24 5.89
CA ALA A 290 -8.17 -14.09 7.16
C ALA A 290 -8.05 -15.33 8.05
N PHE A 291 -8.29 -16.54 7.51
CA PHE A 291 -8.11 -17.78 8.25
C PHE A 291 -6.66 -18.04 8.67
N SER A 292 -5.71 -17.69 7.80
CA SER A 292 -4.29 -17.81 8.13
C SER A 292 -3.89 -16.91 9.30
N ALA A 293 -4.47 -15.71 9.40
CA ALA A 293 -4.24 -14.81 10.52
C ALA A 293 -4.80 -15.40 11.85
N VAL A 294 -5.91 -16.13 11.81
CA VAL A 294 -6.48 -16.78 13.00
C VAL A 294 -5.51 -17.79 13.63
N VAL A 295 -4.77 -18.54 12.86
CA VAL A 295 -3.91 -19.61 13.40
C VAL A 295 -2.52 -19.12 13.82
N GLN A 296 -2.15 -17.88 13.51
CA GLN A 296 -0.87 -17.33 13.89
C GLN A 296 -0.79 -16.99 15.38
N THR A 297 0.42 -17.07 15.92
CA THR A 297 0.75 -16.70 17.31
C THR A 297 1.74 -15.55 17.40
N ASP A 298 2.42 -15.19 16.32
CA ASP A 298 3.31 -14.04 16.22
C ASP A 298 2.54 -12.82 15.72
N LEU A 299 2.60 -11.70 16.45
CA LEU A 299 1.88 -10.46 16.15
C LEU A 299 2.16 -9.93 14.73
N LYS A 300 3.42 -10.00 14.26
CA LYS A 300 3.76 -9.55 12.91
C LYS A 300 3.16 -10.46 11.84
N TYR A 301 3.16 -11.78 12.05
CA TYR A 301 2.53 -12.73 11.12
C TYR A 301 1.01 -12.58 11.08
N ILE A 302 0.37 -12.33 12.23
CA ILE A 302 -1.08 -12.05 12.27
C ILE A 302 -1.42 -10.85 11.40
N ASN A 303 -0.70 -9.73 11.58
CA ASN A 303 -0.93 -8.53 10.79
C ASN A 303 -0.55 -8.70 9.31
N ALA A 304 0.49 -9.47 9.01
CA ALA A 304 0.91 -9.76 7.65
C ALA A 304 -0.13 -10.58 6.86
N TYR A 305 -0.71 -11.61 7.47
CA TYR A 305 -1.79 -12.38 6.84
C TYR A 305 -3.10 -11.58 6.77
N SER A 306 -3.37 -10.71 7.75
CA SER A 306 -4.44 -9.71 7.64
C SER A 306 -4.25 -8.83 6.40
N SER A 307 -3.01 -8.39 6.13
CA SER A 307 -2.69 -7.60 4.94
C SER A 307 -2.90 -8.39 3.63
N VAL A 308 -2.62 -9.68 3.59
CA VAL A 308 -2.95 -10.55 2.43
C VAL A 308 -4.45 -10.54 2.17
N SER A 309 -5.28 -10.69 3.23
CA SER A 309 -6.74 -10.65 3.12
C SER A 309 -7.25 -9.31 2.59
N HIS A 310 -6.80 -8.20 3.17
CA HIS A 310 -7.26 -6.86 2.77
C HIS A 310 -6.75 -6.44 1.37
N CYS A 311 -5.54 -6.83 0.98
CA CYS A 311 -5.06 -6.60 -0.39
C CYS A 311 -5.78 -7.50 -1.39
N GLY A 312 -6.12 -8.73 -1.00
CA GLY A 312 -7.02 -9.59 -1.77
C GLY A 312 -8.38 -8.94 -1.99
N LEU A 313 -8.93 -8.27 -0.95
CA LEU A 313 -10.19 -7.53 -1.04
C LEU A 313 -10.11 -6.33 -1.99
N VAL A 314 -8.98 -5.65 -2.07
CA VAL A 314 -8.73 -4.59 -3.07
C VAL A 314 -8.86 -5.15 -4.48
N LEU A 315 -8.11 -6.21 -4.79
CA LEU A 315 -8.14 -6.82 -6.12
C LEU A 315 -9.51 -7.42 -6.46
N PHE A 316 -10.17 -8.04 -5.48
CA PHE A 316 -11.54 -8.51 -5.57
C PHE A 316 -12.51 -7.38 -5.97
N ALA A 317 -12.42 -6.25 -5.27
CA ALA A 317 -13.30 -5.10 -5.50
C ALA A 317 -13.11 -4.47 -6.89
N LEU A 318 -11.87 -4.44 -7.41
CA LEU A 318 -11.59 -3.98 -8.76
C LEU A 318 -12.25 -4.87 -9.81
N LEU A 319 -12.19 -6.19 -9.63
CA LEU A 319 -12.76 -7.18 -10.57
C LEU A 319 -14.29 -7.23 -10.56
N MET A 320 -14.95 -6.59 -9.59
CA MET A 320 -16.40 -6.39 -9.63
C MET A 320 -16.85 -5.40 -10.70
N MET A 321 -15.93 -4.59 -11.23
CA MET A 321 -16.13 -3.66 -12.36
C MET A 321 -17.33 -2.71 -12.19
N THR A 322 -17.73 -2.41 -10.96
CA THR A 322 -18.71 -1.36 -10.67
C THR A 322 -18.00 -0.10 -10.18
N ARG A 323 -18.56 1.07 -10.49
CA ARG A 323 -18.01 2.36 -10.02
C ARG A 323 -17.83 2.38 -8.50
N THR A 324 -18.86 1.95 -7.76
CA THR A 324 -18.86 1.94 -6.30
C THR A 324 -17.80 0.99 -5.75
N SER A 325 -17.71 -0.25 -6.27
CA SER A 325 -16.74 -1.22 -5.82
C SER A 325 -15.30 -0.79 -6.10
N CYS A 326 -15.02 -0.25 -7.28
CA CYS A 326 -13.68 0.26 -7.62
C CYS A 326 -13.31 1.49 -6.79
N THR A 327 -14.26 2.39 -6.50
CA THR A 327 -14.05 3.48 -5.52
C THR A 327 -13.71 2.91 -4.14
N GLY A 328 -14.45 1.89 -3.70
CA GLY A 328 -14.18 1.14 -2.48
C GLY A 328 -12.81 0.49 -2.45
N ALA A 329 -12.35 -0.06 -3.58
CA ALA A 329 -11.00 -0.63 -3.69
C ALA A 329 -9.90 0.39 -3.40
N ILE A 330 -10.01 1.60 -3.96
CA ILE A 330 -9.04 2.67 -3.72
C ILE A 330 -9.13 3.19 -2.28
N LEU A 331 -10.34 3.35 -1.74
CA LEU A 331 -10.54 3.67 -0.33
C LEU A 331 -9.94 2.59 0.58
N GLN A 332 -10.04 1.31 0.20
CA GLN A 332 -9.45 0.20 0.94
C GLN A 332 -7.92 0.23 0.87
N MET A 333 -7.32 0.60 -0.26
CA MET A 333 -5.88 0.81 -0.34
C MET A 333 -5.42 1.89 0.64
N LEU A 334 -6.13 3.01 0.71
CA LEU A 334 -5.82 4.12 1.60
C LEU A 334 -6.02 3.74 3.06
N SER A 335 -7.20 3.22 3.40
CA SER A 335 -7.55 2.84 4.78
C SER A 335 -6.65 1.73 5.33
N HIS A 336 -6.50 0.64 4.58
CA HIS A 336 -5.62 -0.46 4.97
C HIS A 336 -4.16 0.00 5.08
N GLY A 337 -3.71 0.91 4.20
CA GLY A 337 -2.36 1.48 4.27
C GLY A 337 -2.08 2.17 5.60
N LEU A 338 -2.96 3.06 6.03
CA LEU A 338 -2.85 3.79 7.30
C LEU A 338 -2.98 2.86 8.51
N MET A 339 -3.97 1.99 8.49
CA MET A 339 -4.27 1.05 9.57
C MET A 339 -3.13 0.05 9.80
N THR A 340 -2.61 -0.54 8.73
CA THR A 340 -1.54 -1.53 8.84
C THR A 340 -0.20 -0.88 9.24
N ALA A 341 0.05 0.37 8.80
CA ALA A 341 1.19 1.14 9.28
C ALA A 341 1.10 1.39 10.79
N LEU A 342 -0.09 1.76 11.29
CA LEU A 342 -0.34 1.91 12.72
C LEU A 342 -0.10 0.60 13.49
N PHE A 343 -0.61 -0.53 12.99
CA PHE A 343 -0.36 -1.83 13.61
C PHE A 343 1.12 -2.20 13.66
N PHE A 344 1.85 -2.08 12.54
CA PHE A 344 3.27 -2.42 12.53
C PHE A 344 4.08 -1.49 13.43
N ALA A 345 3.74 -0.19 13.49
CA ALA A 345 4.36 0.74 14.42
C ALA A 345 4.17 0.27 15.87
N LEU A 346 2.94 0.00 16.29
CA LEU A 346 2.61 -0.46 17.64
C LEU A 346 3.25 -1.81 17.98
N ILE A 347 3.20 -2.78 17.06
CA ILE A 347 3.85 -4.08 17.25
C ILE A 347 5.36 -3.91 17.42
N GLY A 348 5.98 -3.04 16.61
CA GLY A 348 7.41 -2.74 16.73
C GLY A 348 7.77 -2.09 18.07
N MET A 349 6.95 -1.16 18.55
CA MET A 349 7.12 -0.49 19.85
C MET A 349 6.93 -1.46 21.03
N ILE A 350 5.94 -2.35 20.97
CA ILE A 350 5.73 -3.40 21.96
C ILE A 350 6.92 -4.38 21.95
N TYR A 351 7.33 -4.84 20.76
CA TYR A 351 8.47 -5.75 20.63
C TYR A 351 9.78 -5.15 21.13
N GLY A 352 10.03 -3.87 20.86
CA GLY A 352 11.22 -3.16 21.36
C GLY A 352 11.35 -3.13 22.88
N ARG A 353 10.23 -3.34 23.61
CA ARG A 353 10.18 -3.40 25.07
C ARG A 353 10.11 -4.81 25.62
N THR A 354 9.23 -5.63 25.06
CA THR A 354 8.97 -6.98 25.55
C THR A 354 9.93 -8.04 25.02
N HIS A 355 10.66 -7.71 23.95
CA HIS A 355 11.53 -8.63 23.20
C HIS A 355 10.85 -9.92 22.75
N THR A 356 9.51 -9.95 22.76
CA THR A 356 8.70 -11.05 22.25
C THR A 356 7.56 -10.54 21.36
N ARG A 357 7.16 -11.36 20.39
CA ARG A 357 5.99 -11.13 19.53
C ARG A 357 4.94 -12.23 19.71
N ASP A 358 5.25 -13.23 20.55
CA ASP A 358 4.35 -14.35 20.79
C ASP A 358 3.20 -13.91 21.71
N VAL A 359 1.99 -13.93 21.19
CA VAL A 359 0.78 -13.56 21.93
C VAL A 359 0.53 -14.44 23.16
N ARG A 360 1.13 -15.63 23.22
CA ARG A 360 0.96 -16.56 24.36
C ARG A 360 1.79 -16.16 25.56
N LEU A 361 2.83 -15.36 25.37
CA LEU A 361 3.78 -14.91 26.38
C LEU A 361 3.46 -13.49 26.90
N MET A 362 2.42 -12.86 26.38
CA MET A 362 2.01 -11.50 26.74
C MET A 362 0.65 -11.48 27.40
N GLY A 363 0.46 -10.55 28.34
CA GLY A 363 -0.82 -10.29 29.00
C GLY A 363 -0.76 -9.04 29.86
N GLY A 364 -1.91 -8.39 30.07
CA GLY A 364 -2.05 -7.24 30.96
C GLY A 364 -1.34 -5.96 30.52
N LEU A 365 -0.99 -5.83 29.23
CA LEU A 365 -0.22 -4.67 28.71
C LEU A 365 -0.98 -3.33 28.88
N MET A 366 -2.32 -3.35 29.00
CA MET A 366 -3.10 -2.14 29.26
C MET A 366 -2.70 -1.45 30.57
N LYS A 367 -2.28 -2.22 31.56
CA LYS A 367 -1.84 -1.69 32.87
C LYS A 367 -0.41 -1.13 32.84
N ILE A 368 0.42 -1.61 31.90
CA ILE A 368 1.84 -1.29 31.84
C ILE A 368 2.10 -0.16 30.85
N MET A 369 1.47 -0.24 29.66
CA MET A 369 1.67 0.64 28.52
C MET A 369 0.31 1.15 28.00
N PRO A 370 -0.42 1.97 28.75
CA PRO A 370 -1.79 2.35 28.41
C PRO A 370 -1.89 3.09 27.08
N PHE A 371 -0.93 3.95 26.73
CA PHE A 371 -0.93 4.67 25.46
C PHE A 371 -0.82 3.71 24.26
N LEU A 372 0.18 2.83 24.28
CA LEU A 372 0.36 1.84 23.23
C LEU A 372 -0.81 0.86 23.13
N ALA A 373 -1.37 0.48 24.28
CA ALA A 373 -2.51 -0.43 24.37
C ALA A 373 -3.78 0.20 23.76
N VAL A 374 -4.08 1.45 24.09
CA VAL A 374 -5.22 2.18 23.49
C VAL A 374 -5.02 2.34 21.99
N GLY A 375 -3.81 2.71 21.54
CA GLY A 375 -3.47 2.75 20.11
C GLY A 375 -3.74 1.42 19.42
N TYR A 376 -3.35 0.30 20.05
CA TYR A 376 -3.57 -1.04 19.52
C TYR A 376 -5.06 -1.41 19.43
N VAL A 377 -5.87 -1.00 20.40
CA VAL A 377 -7.34 -1.16 20.35
C VAL A 377 -7.92 -0.37 19.18
N ILE A 378 -7.52 0.89 19.00
CA ILE A 378 -8.00 1.72 17.87
C ILE A 378 -7.63 1.11 16.54
N ALA A 379 -6.37 0.64 16.38
CA ALA A 379 -5.94 -0.07 15.19
C ALA A 379 -6.77 -1.34 14.93
N GLY A 380 -7.06 -2.10 16.00
CA GLY A 380 -7.93 -3.28 15.93
C GLY A 380 -9.35 -2.96 15.48
N LEU A 381 -9.95 -1.93 16.05
CA LEU A 381 -11.29 -1.48 15.68
C LEU A 381 -11.35 -0.94 14.25
N ALA A 382 -10.30 -0.29 13.78
CA ALA A 382 -10.19 0.13 12.39
C ALA A 382 -10.13 -1.06 11.43
N ASN A 383 -9.40 -2.12 11.80
CA ASN A 383 -9.30 -3.36 11.04
C ASN A 383 -10.63 -4.15 11.01
N LEU A 384 -11.43 -4.03 12.06
CA LEU A 384 -12.78 -4.60 12.13
C LEU A 384 -13.82 -3.86 11.28
N GLY A 385 -13.45 -2.73 10.69
CA GLY A 385 -14.41 -1.88 10.00
C GLY A 385 -15.45 -1.26 10.95
N LEU A 386 -15.03 -0.77 12.13
CA LEU A 386 -15.95 -0.10 13.04
C LEU A 386 -16.37 1.27 12.48
N PRO A 387 -17.67 1.61 12.48
CA PRO A 387 -18.16 2.95 12.08
C PRO A 387 -17.43 4.08 12.83
N GLY A 388 -17.05 5.12 12.09
CA GLY A 388 -16.23 6.24 12.60
C GLY A 388 -14.74 6.09 12.34
N LEU A 389 -14.28 4.94 11.85
CA LEU A 389 -12.91 4.69 11.41
C LEU A 389 -12.86 4.36 9.90
N SER A 390 -11.70 4.59 9.29
CA SER A 390 -11.54 4.49 7.83
C SER A 390 -11.88 3.11 7.24
N GLY A 391 -11.68 2.03 7.99
CA GLY A 391 -11.96 0.66 7.57
C GLY A 391 -13.43 0.43 7.23
N PHE A 392 -14.34 0.98 8.03
CA PHE A 392 -15.77 0.87 7.75
C PHE A 392 -16.18 1.48 6.41
N VAL A 393 -15.72 2.71 6.15
CA VAL A 393 -16.05 3.42 4.91
C VAL A 393 -15.57 2.62 3.69
N ALA A 394 -14.35 2.11 3.75
CA ALA A 394 -13.76 1.36 2.66
C ALA A 394 -14.48 0.02 2.41
N GLU A 395 -14.62 -0.81 3.44
CA GLU A 395 -15.23 -2.14 3.32
C GLU A 395 -16.71 -2.08 2.94
N MET A 396 -17.47 -1.16 3.55
CA MET A 396 -18.88 -0.96 3.17
C MET A 396 -19.03 -0.54 1.72
N THR A 397 -18.18 0.37 1.24
CA THR A 397 -18.20 0.79 -0.16
C THR A 397 -17.86 -0.37 -1.10
N VAL A 398 -16.88 -1.21 -0.73
CA VAL A 398 -16.53 -2.42 -1.49
C VAL A 398 -17.73 -3.37 -1.57
N PHE A 399 -18.32 -3.76 -0.44
CA PHE A 399 -19.36 -4.77 -0.46
C PHE A 399 -20.67 -4.26 -1.07
N VAL A 400 -21.08 -3.02 -0.78
CA VAL A 400 -22.24 -2.41 -1.42
C VAL A 400 -22.05 -2.34 -2.94
N GLY A 401 -20.87 -1.91 -3.40
CA GLY A 401 -20.57 -1.87 -4.83
C GLY A 401 -20.50 -3.25 -5.47
N SER A 402 -20.01 -4.26 -4.76
CA SER A 402 -19.95 -5.64 -5.25
C SER A 402 -21.33 -6.26 -5.43
N PHE A 403 -22.28 -5.95 -4.55
CA PHE A 403 -23.67 -6.38 -4.70
C PHE A 403 -24.46 -5.66 -5.80
N GLN A 404 -23.95 -4.55 -6.34
CA GLN A 404 -24.55 -3.90 -7.52
C GLN A 404 -24.35 -4.71 -8.81
N ASN A 405 -23.39 -5.63 -8.84
CA ASN A 405 -23.26 -6.56 -9.94
C ASN A 405 -24.41 -7.58 -9.90
N ASP A 406 -25.17 -7.69 -10.99
CA ASP A 406 -26.37 -8.54 -11.06
C ASP A 406 -26.07 -10.00 -11.35
N ASP A 407 -24.83 -10.33 -11.73
CA ASP A 407 -24.44 -11.71 -12.03
C ASP A 407 -24.37 -12.57 -10.76
N THR A 408 -24.97 -13.77 -10.86
CA THR A 408 -25.05 -14.72 -9.74
C THR A 408 -23.68 -15.17 -9.26
N PHE A 409 -22.72 -15.37 -10.17
CA PHE A 409 -21.36 -15.78 -9.82
C PHE A 409 -20.65 -14.70 -8.98
N HIS A 410 -20.74 -13.44 -9.40
CA HIS A 410 -20.15 -12.30 -8.67
C HIS A 410 -20.80 -12.13 -7.30
N ARG A 411 -22.13 -12.31 -7.18
CA ARG A 411 -22.84 -12.27 -5.90
C ARG A 411 -22.41 -13.40 -4.95
N VAL A 412 -22.22 -14.61 -5.45
CA VAL A 412 -21.72 -15.74 -4.64
C VAL A 412 -20.30 -15.45 -4.15
N CYS A 413 -19.41 -14.98 -5.02
CA CYS A 413 -18.07 -14.56 -4.62
C CYS A 413 -18.10 -13.46 -3.54
N THR A 414 -19.03 -12.50 -3.66
CA THR A 414 -19.22 -11.42 -2.67
C THR A 414 -19.68 -11.98 -1.31
N LEU A 415 -20.63 -12.91 -1.29
CA LEU A 415 -21.06 -13.56 -0.05
C LEU A 415 -19.92 -14.32 0.62
N VAL A 416 -19.12 -15.03 -0.15
CA VAL A 416 -17.93 -15.73 0.37
C VAL A 416 -16.91 -14.73 0.92
N ALA A 417 -16.58 -13.68 0.18
CA ALA A 417 -15.64 -12.65 0.63
C ALA A 417 -16.11 -11.93 1.91
N THR A 418 -17.40 -11.67 2.04
CA THR A 418 -18.00 -11.01 3.23
C THR A 418 -17.77 -11.81 4.52
N THR A 419 -17.60 -13.14 4.46
CA THR A 419 -17.29 -13.95 5.63
C THR A 419 -15.97 -13.56 6.30
N SER A 420 -15.06 -12.92 5.56
CA SER A 420 -13.78 -12.43 6.09
C SER A 420 -13.95 -11.39 7.22
N ILE A 421 -15.05 -10.63 7.22
CA ILE A 421 -15.35 -9.63 8.27
C ILE A 421 -15.46 -10.34 9.64
N VAL A 422 -16.21 -11.44 9.67
CA VAL A 422 -16.38 -12.22 10.93
C VAL A 422 -15.06 -12.84 11.36
N ILE A 423 -14.29 -13.38 10.41
CA ILE A 423 -12.99 -14.00 10.71
C ILE A 423 -12.00 -12.94 11.24
N THR A 424 -12.02 -11.74 10.66
CA THR A 424 -11.23 -10.59 11.13
C THR A 424 -11.58 -10.23 12.58
N ALA A 425 -12.87 -10.18 12.91
CA ALA A 425 -13.32 -9.96 14.27
C ALA A 425 -12.75 -11.00 15.23
N VAL A 426 -12.76 -12.27 14.84
CA VAL A 426 -12.24 -13.36 15.67
C VAL A 426 -10.77 -13.18 16.02
N TYR A 427 -9.88 -12.98 15.03
CA TYR A 427 -8.45 -12.88 15.35
C TYR A 427 -8.07 -11.57 16.02
N ILE A 428 -8.68 -10.44 15.65
CA ILE A 428 -8.40 -9.13 16.28
C ILE A 428 -8.84 -9.12 17.76
N LEU A 429 -10.10 -9.47 18.03
CA LEU A 429 -10.62 -9.43 19.39
C LEU A 429 -9.91 -10.44 20.31
N ARG A 430 -9.54 -11.61 19.77
CA ARG A 430 -8.76 -12.60 20.48
C ARG A 430 -7.37 -12.05 20.86
N VAL A 431 -6.67 -11.41 19.94
CA VAL A 431 -5.35 -10.84 20.19
C VAL A 431 -5.45 -9.69 21.20
N VAL A 432 -6.36 -8.74 20.98
CA VAL A 432 -6.61 -7.60 21.90
C VAL A 432 -6.92 -8.13 23.29
N GLY A 433 -7.85 -9.09 23.41
CA GLY A 433 -8.20 -9.67 24.71
C GLY A 433 -7.01 -10.33 25.42
N LYS A 434 -6.19 -11.04 24.66
CA LYS A 434 -5.09 -11.82 25.21
C LYS A 434 -3.88 -11.00 25.64
N ILE A 435 -3.46 -10.03 24.82
CA ILE A 435 -2.25 -9.26 25.11
C ILE A 435 -2.47 -8.04 26.01
N LEU A 436 -3.66 -7.41 25.92
CA LEU A 436 -3.91 -6.15 26.63
C LEU A 436 -4.56 -6.34 27.98
N TYR A 437 -5.43 -7.34 28.11
CA TYR A 437 -6.21 -7.58 29.32
C TYR A 437 -5.66 -8.77 30.13
N GLY A 438 -6.23 -8.98 31.32
CA GLY A 438 -5.87 -10.08 32.19
C GLY A 438 -4.66 -9.80 33.09
N LYS A 439 -3.99 -10.89 33.50
CA LYS A 439 -2.80 -10.83 34.37
C LYS A 439 -1.54 -10.61 33.53
N VAL A 440 -0.60 -9.87 34.08
CA VAL A 440 0.75 -9.77 33.53
C VAL A 440 1.42 -11.13 33.65
N LEU A 441 1.74 -11.76 32.53
CA LEU A 441 2.31 -13.12 32.53
C LEU A 441 3.80 -13.14 32.90
N ASN A 442 4.56 -12.15 32.44
CA ASN A 442 5.98 -12.00 32.76
C ASN A 442 6.17 -10.85 33.76
N PRO A 443 6.65 -11.12 35.00
CA PRO A 443 6.89 -10.10 36.01
C PRO A 443 7.86 -8.98 35.57
N GLU A 444 8.81 -9.28 34.67
CA GLU A 444 9.73 -8.27 34.14
C GLU A 444 9.01 -7.20 33.30
N HIS A 445 7.87 -7.54 32.70
CA HIS A 445 7.08 -6.57 31.95
C HIS A 445 6.53 -5.45 32.84
N LEU A 446 6.39 -5.63 34.15
CA LEU A 446 5.98 -4.59 35.08
C LEU A 446 6.93 -3.39 35.14
N LYS A 447 8.19 -3.56 34.74
CA LYS A 447 9.22 -2.53 34.74
C LYS A 447 9.26 -1.73 33.41
N LEU A 448 8.47 -2.12 32.41
CA LEU A 448 8.51 -1.52 31.08
C LEU A 448 7.85 -0.14 31.11
N THR A 449 8.38 0.76 30.25
CA THR A 449 7.85 2.12 30.09
C THR A 449 6.89 2.19 28.92
N ASP A 450 5.94 3.14 28.97
CA ASP A 450 5.03 3.44 27.87
C ASP A 450 5.75 4.19 26.73
N ALA A 451 5.01 4.60 25.72
CA ALA A 451 5.51 5.26 24.52
C ALA A 451 6.35 6.51 24.81
N THR A 452 7.46 6.65 24.09
CA THR A 452 8.29 7.86 24.10
C THR A 452 7.71 8.92 23.16
N TRP A 453 8.21 10.15 23.19
CA TRP A 453 7.66 11.28 22.44
C TRP A 453 7.66 11.02 20.91
N ASP A 454 8.75 10.44 20.39
CA ASP A 454 8.91 10.06 18.99
C ASP A 454 7.84 9.03 18.54
N GLU A 455 7.63 8.01 19.37
CA GLU A 455 6.62 7.00 19.14
C GLU A 455 5.19 7.57 19.19
N ARG A 456 4.93 8.49 20.14
CA ARG A 456 3.62 9.16 20.25
C ARG A 456 3.31 9.99 19.01
N VAL A 457 4.27 10.71 18.45
CA VAL A 457 4.08 11.48 17.20
C VAL A 457 3.61 10.57 16.07
N ALA A 458 4.28 9.43 15.85
CA ALA A 458 3.90 8.48 14.80
C ALA A 458 2.49 7.92 15.02
N VAL A 459 2.19 7.46 16.23
CA VAL A 459 0.90 6.83 16.58
C VAL A 459 -0.25 7.83 16.51
N ILE A 460 -0.09 9.03 17.08
CA ILE A 460 -1.14 10.06 17.07
C ILE A 460 -1.43 10.51 15.63
N CYS A 461 -0.40 10.71 14.81
CA CYS A 461 -0.57 11.09 13.41
C CYS A 461 -1.38 10.04 12.63
N LEU A 462 -1.05 8.76 12.77
CA LEU A 462 -1.75 7.67 12.09
C LEU A 462 -3.18 7.50 12.61
N ILE A 463 -3.40 7.59 13.93
CA ILE A 463 -4.76 7.54 14.52
C ILE A 463 -5.61 8.71 14.02
N ALA A 464 -5.04 9.92 13.96
CA ALA A 464 -5.75 11.09 13.46
C ALA A 464 -6.16 10.92 11.99
N CYS A 465 -5.30 10.34 11.16
CA CYS A 465 -5.63 10.05 9.77
C CYS A 465 -6.73 8.97 9.64
N VAL A 466 -6.63 7.88 10.39
CA VAL A 466 -7.63 6.79 10.39
C VAL A 466 -8.99 7.27 10.86
N ALA A 467 -9.04 8.04 11.95
CA ALA A 467 -10.27 8.62 12.46
C ALA A 467 -10.81 9.73 11.56
N GLY A 468 -9.95 10.61 11.06
CA GLY A 468 -10.34 11.69 10.16
C GLY A 468 -11.00 11.19 8.88
N LEU A 469 -10.43 10.17 8.24
CA LEU A 469 -11.03 9.53 7.07
C LEU A 469 -12.32 8.77 7.39
N GLY A 470 -12.44 8.21 8.60
CA GLY A 470 -13.66 7.52 9.02
C GLY A 470 -14.82 8.47 9.34
N MET A 471 -14.52 9.64 9.91
CA MET A 471 -15.52 10.64 10.29
C MET A 471 -15.92 11.58 9.16
N ALA A 472 -15.00 11.88 8.24
CA ALA A 472 -15.22 12.80 7.13
C ALA A 472 -14.72 12.21 5.80
N PRO A 473 -15.35 11.14 5.29
CA PRO A 473 -14.90 10.45 4.07
C PRO A 473 -15.25 11.18 2.76
N PHE A 474 -16.17 12.16 2.78
CA PHE A 474 -16.81 12.69 1.58
C PHE A 474 -15.81 13.23 0.57
N TRP A 475 -14.89 14.08 1.00
CA TRP A 475 -13.93 14.75 0.13
C TRP A 475 -13.01 13.77 -0.61
N ILE A 476 -12.54 12.72 0.08
CA ILE A 476 -11.67 11.73 -0.53
C ILE A 476 -12.45 10.73 -1.38
N SER A 477 -13.66 10.37 -0.97
CA SER A 477 -14.54 9.49 -1.74
C SER A 477 -14.94 10.13 -3.07
N ASP A 478 -15.29 11.41 -3.07
CA ASP A 478 -15.65 12.15 -4.29
C ASP A 478 -14.44 12.32 -5.22
N LEU A 479 -13.28 12.64 -4.66
CA LEU A 479 -12.03 12.77 -5.39
C LEU A 479 -11.66 11.46 -6.10
N ILE A 480 -11.80 10.33 -5.43
CA ILE A 480 -11.52 9.00 -5.97
C ILE A 480 -12.58 8.60 -7.00
N SER A 481 -13.86 8.72 -6.66
CA SER A 481 -14.98 8.29 -7.52
C SER A 481 -14.97 8.99 -8.89
N ASN A 482 -14.64 10.28 -8.92
CA ASN A 482 -14.51 11.02 -10.17
C ASN A 482 -13.32 10.56 -11.02
N SER A 483 -12.28 10.04 -10.42
CA SER A 483 -11.10 9.52 -11.13
C SER A 483 -11.23 8.05 -11.53
N VAL A 484 -12.13 7.31 -10.89
CA VAL A 484 -12.51 5.93 -11.24
C VAL A 484 -13.39 5.91 -12.48
N GLU A 485 -14.24 6.92 -12.67
CA GLU A 485 -15.24 6.99 -13.75
C GLU A 485 -14.67 6.76 -15.16
N PRO A 486 -13.58 7.43 -15.61
CA PRO A 486 -13.03 7.21 -16.94
C PRO A 486 -12.60 5.75 -17.18
N ILE A 487 -12.05 5.11 -16.15
CA ILE A 487 -11.60 3.71 -16.23
C ILE A 487 -12.79 2.77 -16.36
N ILE A 488 -13.82 2.97 -15.54
CA ILE A 488 -15.05 2.17 -15.60
C ILE A 488 -15.77 2.36 -16.91
N SER A 489 -15.85 3.60 -17.42
CA SER A 489 -16.46 3.87 -18.73
C SER A 489 -15.76 3.10 -19.86
N GLN A 490 -14.45 2.94 -19.78
CA GLN A 490 -13.68 2.17 -20.76
C GLN A 490 -13.87 0.64 -20.60
N LEU A 491 -14.11 0.16 -19.39
CA LEU A 491 -14.37 -1.25 -19.10
C LEU A 491 -15.75 -1.71 -19.54
N LEU A 492 -16.72 -0.80 -19.56
CA LEU A 492 -18.14 -1.11 -19.87
C LEU A 492 -18.51 -0.86 -21.32
N ASN A 493 -17.66 -0.16 -22.11
CA ASN A 493 -17.84 0.05 -23.55
C ASN A 493 -17.16 -1.05 -24.37
#